data_2c6d5930688c0b6207888c1fc1a55ac2
#
_entry.id   2c6d5930688c0b6207888c1fc1a55ac2
#
_cell.length_a   1.000
_cell.length_b   1.000
_cell.length_c   1.000
_cell.angle_alpha   90.00
_cell.angle_beta   90.00
_cell.angle_gamma   90.00
#
_symmetry.space_group_name_H-M   'P 1'
#
loop_
_entity.id
_entity.type
_entity.pdbx_description
1 polymer ?
#
loop_
_entity_poly.entity_id
_entity_poly.type
_entity_poly.pdbx_seq_one_letter_code
_entity_poly.pdbx_strand_id
1 'polypeptide(L)'
;MTSLIEYFYGMGISHFFGFTKPQNKELFCSMGMYPVTQTEKILLLENDKNGLEKFLKRLKKETQEQQKCKVENRHENGIGAVVMNCNPFTRGHEYLIREAAKKNKWLHIFILSEEQSFLTTRERYQLVKEGIQEIPNVILHQTSEYMISPAVFPIYFIKEKAKAYEMNCQLDIQLFGERIAPELNITDRYVGSEPACDVTHTYNQCLREQLPCYQIRFHEIPRKTYGDQIISASEVRKRYAENQLKSVCGMLPESTWRYLERKKNENGK
;
A
#
# COMPACT_ATOMS: atom_id res chain seq x y z
N MET A 1 21.15 3.85 -22.16
CA MET A 1 20.74 4.11 -20.77
C MET A 1 21.16 5.49 -20.27
N THR A 2 22.36 5.97 -20.53
CA THR A 2 22.83 7.31 -20.15
C THR A 2 21.86 8.42 -20.56
N SER A 3 21.42 8.43 -21.82
CA SER A 3 20.43 9.40 -22.34
C SER A 3 19.06 9.36 -21.64
N LEU A 4 18.62 8.19 -21.18
CA LEU A 4 17.35 8.07 -20.42
C LEU A 4 17.51 8.62 -18.98
N ILE A 5 18.64 8.37 -18.36
CA ILE A 5 18.99 8.91 -17.04
C ILE A 5 19.11 10.43 -17.10
N GLU A 6 19.81 10.96 -18.11
CA GLU A 6 19.91 12.40 -18.36
C GLU A 6 18.55 13.04 -18.62
N TYR A 7 17.67 12.35 -19.34
CA TYR A 7 16.29 12.78 -19.55
C TYR A 7 15.50 12.88 -18.26
N PHE A 8 15.58 11.86 -17.37
CA PHE A 8 14.94 11.91 -16.07
C PHE A 8 15.47 13.04 -15.19
N TYR A 9 16.78 13.25 -15.15
CA TYR A 9 17.36 14.38 -14.42
C TYR A 9 16.90 15.72 -14.97
N GLY A 10 16.79 15.85 -16.30
CA GLY A 10 16.24 17.04 -16.96
C GLY A 10 14.78 17.32 -16.60
N MET A 11 14.00 16.30 -16.25
CA MET A 11 12.63 16.41 -15.72
C MET A 11 12.57 16.64 -14.19
N GLY A 12 13.71 16.77 -13.51
CA GLY A 12 13.77 16.89 -12.05
C GLY A 12 13.56 15.56 -11.30
N ILE A 13 13.55 14.42 -12.01
CA ILE A 13 13.44 13.09 -11.39
C ILE A 13 14.84 12.62 -11.03
N SER A 14 15.16 12.64 -9.73
CA SER A 14 16.48 12.24 -9.21
C SER A 14 16.54 10.82 -8.66
N HIS A 15 15.40 10.23 -8.33
CA HIS A 15 15.29 8.86 -7.82
C HIS A 15 14.38 8.05 -8.74
N PHE A 16 14.87 6.90 -9.22
CA PHE A 16 14.11 6.00 -10.09
C PHE A 16 14.45 4.55 -9.83
N PHE A 17 13.52 3.68 -10.19
CA PHE A 17 13.59 2.24 -10.03
C PHE A 17 13.66 1.54 -11.39
N GLY A 18 14.31 0.40 -11.42
CA GLY A 18 14.39 -0.46 -12.60
C GLY A 18 14.01 -1.89 -12.26
N PHE A 19 13.19 -2.49 -13.12
CA PHE A 19 12.86 -3.91 -13.05
C PHE A 19 13.57 -4.64 -14.19
N THR A 20 14.24 -5.75 -13.88
CA THR A 20 14.93 -6.55 -14.89
C THR A 20 15.00 -8.03 -14.47
N LYS A 21 15.54 -8.86 -15.34
CA LYS A 21 15.85 -10.25 -15.00
C LYS A 21 17.12 -10.32 -14.14
N PRO A 22 17.22 -11.26 -13.17
CA PRO A 22 18.40 -11.39 -12.30
C PRO A 22 19.75 -11.52 -13.03
N GLN A 23 19.74 -12.16 -14.21
CA GLN A 23 20.95 -12.32 -15.05
C GLN A 23 21.54 -10.99 -15.54
N ASN A 24 20.78 -9.90 -15.54
CA ASN A 24 21.23 -8.58 -15.93
C ASN A 24 21.82 -7.76 -14.77
N LYS A 25 21.94 -8.33 -13.57
CA LYS A 25 22.37 -7.64 -12.35
C LYS A 25 23.69 -6.89 -12.54
N GLU A 26 24.72 -7.57 -13.03
CA GLU A 26 26.05 -6.97 -13.21
C GLU A 26 26.03 -5.80 -14.18
N LEU A 27 25.27 -5.94 -15.30
CA LEU A 27 25.09 -4.87 -16.28
C LEU A 27 24.47 -3.62 -15.65
N PHE A 28 23.38 -3.78 -14.89
CA PHE A 28 22.71 -2.64 -14.26
C PHE A 28 23.54 -2.03 -13.12
N CYS A 29 24.26 -2.87 -12.35
CA CYS A 29 25.18 -2.37 -11.34
C CYS A 29 26.34 -1.55 -11.94
N SER A 30 26.88 -1.96 -13.09
CA SER A 30 27.91 -1.18 -13.79
C SER A 30 27.42 0.19 -14.30
N MET A 31 26.10 0.37 -14.38
CA MET A 31 25.44 1.62 -14.77
C MET A 31 25.01 2.49 -13.57
N GLY A 32 25.45 2.13 -12.34
CA GLY A 32 25.13 2.89 -11.14
C GLY A 32 23.76 2.56 -10.52
N MET A 33 23.19 1.39 -10.85
CA MET A 33 21.98 0.90 -10.19
C MET A 33 22.33 -0.07 -9.06
N TYR A 34 21.56 -0.04 -7.99
CA TYR A 34 21.78 -0.85 -6.78
C TYR A 34 20.61 -1.80 -6.55
N PRO A 35 20.85 -3.09 -6.27
CA PRO A 35 19.79 -4.05 -5.96
C PRO A 35 19.02 -3.67 -4.69
N VAL A 36 17.69 -3.70 -4.79
CA VAL A 36 16.75 -3.50 -3.68
C VAL A 36 16.27 -4.85 -3.15
N THR A 37 15.70 -5.67 -4.03
CA THR A 37 15.26 -7.05 -3.75
C THR A 37 15.23 -7.88 -5.03
N GLN A 38 15.29 -9.20 -4.91
CA GLN A 38 15.40 -10.10 -6.05
C GLN A 38 14.68 -11.42 -5.76
N THR A 39 13.78 -11.81 -6.66
CA THR A 39 13.25 -13.19 -6.74
C THR A 39 14.04 -14.00 -7.78
N GLU A 40 13.65 -15.26 -8.01
CA GLU A 40 14.25 -16.08 -9.08
C GLU A 40 14.06 -15.46 -10.48
N LYS A 41 13.00 -14.68 -10.69
CA LYS A 41 12.57 -14.19 -12.00
C LYS A 41 12.78 -12.70 -12.22
N ILE A 42 12.79 -11.91 -11.15
CA ILE A 42 12.83 -10.44 -11.21
C ILE A 42 13.81 -9.88 -10.19
N LEU A 43 14.54 -8.88 -10.63
CA LEU A 43 15.40 -8.03 -9.82
C LEU A 43 14.85 -6.60 -9.86
N LEU A 44 14.61 -6.02 -8.70
CA LEU A 44 14.33 -4.59 -8.50
C LEU A 44 15.63 -3.89 -8.13
N LEU A 45 15.92 -2.80 -8.83
CA LEU A 45 17.08 -1.94 -8.57
C LEU A 45 16.61 -0.49 -8.42
N GLU A 46 17.44 0.31 -7.79
CA GLU A 46 17.30 1.76 -7.68
C GLU A 46 18.64 2.47 -7.96
N ASN A 47 18.60 3.77 -8.29
CA ASN A 47 19.81 4.56 -8.53
C ASN A 47 20.36 5.23 -7.26
N ASP A 48 19.69 5.15 -6.12
CA ASP A 48 20.22 5.61 -4.83
C ASP A 48 20.77 4.43 -4.03
N LYS A 49 22.09 4.39 -3.84
CA LYS A 49 22.76 3.32 -3.07
C LYS A 49 22.18 3.10 -1.68
N ASN A 50 21.64 4.13 -1.07
CA ASN A 50 21.10 4.13 0.29
C ASN A 50 19.59 4.40 0.33
N GLY A 51 18.87 4.32 -0.79
CA GLY A 51 17.48 4.71 -0.90
C GLY A 51 16.57 3.89 0.03
N LEU A 52 16.66 2.57 -0.05
CA LEU A 52 15.92 1.68 0.84
C LEU A 52 16.26 1.93 2.33
N GLU A 53 17.54 2.11 2.67
CA GLU A 53 17.96 2.38 4.06
C GLU A 53 17.40 3.71 4.58
N LYS A 54 17.36 4.75 3.76
CA LYS A 54 16.74 6.04 4.10
C LYS A 54 15.23 5.87 4.33
N PHE A 55 14.57 5.08 3.48
CA PHE A 55 13.16 4.77 3.63
C PHE A 55 12.87 4.04 4.94
N LEU A 56 13.60 2.98 5.25
CA LEU A 56 13.44 2.21 6.49
C LEU A 56 13.69 3.08 7.74
N LYS A 57 14.74 3.91 7.75
CA LYS A 57 15.00 4.87 8.82
C LYS A 57 13.87 5.88 9.01
N ARG A 58 13.28 6.34 7.90
CA ARG A 58 12.11 7.23 7.93
C ARG A 58 10.92 6.54 8.59
N LEU A 59 10.58 5.31 8.19
CA LEU A 59 9.48 4.54 8.79
C LEU A 59 9.68 4.36 10.30
N LYS A 60 10.89 4.03 10.73
CA LYS A 60 11.23 3.87 12.15
C LYS A 60 11.07 5.19 12.93
N LYS A 61 11.54 6.28 12.37
CA LYS A 61 11.40 7.62 12.97
C LYS A 61 9.93 8.02 13.08
N GLU A 62 9.14 7.87 12.01
CA GLU A 62 7.70 8.13 12.00
C GLU A 62 6.96 7.30 13.06
N THR A 63 7.35 6.02 13.21
CA THR A 63 6.83 5.13 14.26
C THR A 63 7.08 5.69 15.64
N GLN A 64 8.34 6.00 15.96
CA GLN A 64 8.73 6.52 17.27
C GLN A 64 8.05 7.86 17.60
N GLU A 65 7.92 8.74 16.63
CA GLU A 65 7.26 10.04 16.79
C GLU A 65 5.76 9.88 17.08
N GLN A 66 5.06 9.01 16.34
CA GLN A 66 3.64 8.77 16.55
C GLN A 66 3.36 8.02 17.87
N GLN A 67 4.21 7.08 18.25
CA GLN A 67 4.07 6.36 19.53
C GLN A 67 4.14 7.27 20.76
N LYS A 68 4.87 8.40 20.70
CA LYS A 68 4.92 9.37 21.80
C LYS A 68 3.56 10.02 22.10
N CYS A 69 2.71 10.13 21.10
CA CYS A 69 1.42 10.81 21.18
C CYS A 69 0.22 9.86 21.20
N LYS A 70 0.45 8.54 21.21
CA LYS A 70 -0.58 7.52 21.09
C LYS A 70 -0.47 6.49 22.20
N VAL A 71 -1.51 5.69 22.37
CA VAL A 71 -1.60 4.68 23.44
C VAL A 71 -1.60 3.29 22.81
N GLU A 72 -0.67 2.43 23.28
CA GLU A 72 -0.62 1.03 22.87
C GLU A 72 -1.80 0.22 23.42
N ASN A 73 -2.19 -0.82 22.71
CA ASN A 73 -3.09 -1.83 23.24
C ASN A 73 -2.28 -2.81 24.11
N ARG A 74 -2.39 -2.65 25.43
CA ARG A 74 -1.59 -3.40 26.40
C ARG A 74 -2.00 -4.87 26.56
N HIS A 75 -3.16 -5.25 26.03
CA HIS A 75 -3.67 -6.62 26.10
C HIS A 75 -3.15 -7.50 24.97
N GLU A 76 -2.42 -6.93 24.00
CA GLU A 76 -1.92 -7.64 22.83
C GLU A 76 -0.42 -7.44 22.66
N ASN A 77 0.26 -8.47 22.14
CA ASN A 77 1.70 -8.45 21.94
C ASN A 77 2.13 -8.29 20.46
N GLY A 78 1.24 -8.63 19.53
CA GLY A 78 1.53 -8.57 18.09
C GLY A 78 1.67 -7.14 17.58
N ILE A 79 2.48 -6.97 16.54
CA ILE A 79 2.56 -5.74 15.77
C ILE A 79 2.01 -6.04 14.38
N GLY A 80 0.85 -5.44 14.08
CA GLY A 80 0.15 -5.67 12.84
C GLY A 80 0.51 -4.69 11.73
N ALA A 81 0.22 -5.08 10.49
CA ALA A 81 0.30 -4.20 9.32
C ALA A 81 -0.90 -4.36 8.39
N VAL A 82 -1.36 -3.25 7.85
CA VAL A 82 -2.32 -3.17 6.74
C VAL A 82 -1.71 -2.32 5.65
N VAL A 83 -1.75 -2.78 4.40
CA VAL A 83 -1.39 -1.96 3.23
C VAL A 83 -2.64 -1.76 2.40
N MET A 84 -2.94 -0.51 2.04
CA MET A 84 -4.19 -0.18 1.36
C MET A 84 -4.07 1.04 0.46
N ASN A 85 -4.87 1.06 -0.59
CA ASN A 85 -4.92 2.19 -1.51
C ASN A 85 -5.81 3.34 -1.00
N CYS A 86 -6.94 3.02 -0.36
CA CYS A 86 -7.91 4.01 0.20
C CYS A 86 -8.39 5.05 -0.83
N ASN A 87 -8.74 4.63 -2.02
CA ASN A 87 -9.11 5.52 -3.13
C ASN A 87 -10.60 5.46 -3.53
N PRO A 88 -11.51 6.13 -2.78
CA PRO A 88 -11.30 6.86 -1.53
C PRO A 88 -11.29 5.97 -0.28
N PHE A 89 -11.03 6.56 0.88
CA PHE A 89 -11.18 5.91 2.18
C PHE A 89 -12.67 5.63 2.46
N THR A 90 -13.02 4.37 2.78
CA THR A 90 -14.40 3.92 3.00
C THR A 90 -14.58 3.34 4.40
N ARG A 91 -15.82 3.15 4.82
CA ARG A 91 -16.15 2.42 6.08
C ARG A 91 -15.68 0.97 6.07
N GLY A 92 -15.45 0.36 4.89
CA GLY A 92 -14.81 -0.95 4.76
C GLY A 92 -13.34 -0.92 5.17
N HIS A 93 -12.61 0.09 4.74
CA HIS A 93 -11.21 0.31 5.16
C HIS A 93 -11.13 0.62 6.66
N GLU A 94 -12.00 1.50 7.16
CA GLU A 94 -12.09 1.81 8.60
C GLU A 94 -12.37 0.57 9.44
N TYR A 95 -13.28 -0.29 9.01
CA TYR A 95 -13.62 -1.54 9.67
C TYR A 95 -12.41 -2.48 9.74
N LEU A 96 -11.72 -2.70 8.62
CA LEU A 96 -10.50 -3.51 8.58
C LEU A 96 -9.45 -2.99 9.58
N ILE A 97 -9.21 -1.69 9.61
CA ILE A 97 -8.25 -1.06 10.52
C ILE A 97 -8.68 -1.28 11.98
N ARG A 98 -9.96 -1.05 12.33
CA ARG A 98 -10.47 -1.23 13.69
C ARG A 98 -10.34 -2.68 14.16
N GLU A 99 -10.70 -3.65 13.31
CA GLU A 99 -10.59 -5.06 13.66
C GLU A 99 -9.14 -5.53 13.83
N ALA A 100 -8.23 -5.05 12.96
CA ALA A 100 -6.81 -5.33 13.10
C ALA A 100 -6.20 -4.65 14.34
N ALA A 101 -6.57 -3.40 14.63
CA ALA A 101 -6.07 -2.66 15.79
C ALA A 101 -6.44 -3.31 17.13
N LYS A 102 -7.64 -3.91 17.23
CA LYS A 102 -8.08 -4.65 18.43
C LYS A 102 -7.18 -5.85 18.78
N LYS A 103 -6.53 -6.44 17.76
CA LYS A 103 -5.74 -7.68 17.88
C LYS A 103 -4.23 -7.44 17.97
N ASN A 104 -3.79 -6.19 17.99
CA ASN A 104 -2.38 -5.85 17.96
C ASN A 104 -2.03 -4.79 19.00
N LYS A 105 -0.82 -4.87 19.56
CA LYS A 105 -0.25 -3.81 20.40
C LYS A 105 -0.15 -2.50 19.63
N TRP A 106 0.41 -2.57 18.42
CA TRP A 106 0.48 -1.49 17.44
C TRP A 106 0.03 -1.99 16.07
N LEU A 107 -0.65 -1.15 15.33
CA LEU A 107 -1.02 -1.42 13.94
C LEU A 107 -0.39 -0.39 13.01
N HIS A 108 0.48 -0.82 12.12
CA HIS A 108 1.04 -0.01 11.04
C HIS A 108 0.09 0.02 9.85
N ILE A 109 -0.23 1.21 9.37
CA ILE A 109 -1.08 1.43 8.19
C ILE A 109 -0.22 2.09 7.12
N PHE A 110 -0.11 1.43 5.97
CA PHE A 110 0.64 1.90 4.81
C PHE A 110 -0.33 2.30 3.70
N ILE A 111 -0.27 3.58 3.29
CA ILE A 111 -1.06 4.08 2.17
C ILE A 111 -0.21 4.03 0.91
N LEU A 112 -0.61 3.24 -0.08
CA LEU A 112 0.12 3.09 -1.34
C LEU A 112 0.27 4.42 -2.08
N SER A 113 1.46 4.63 -2.65
CA SER A 113 1.75 5.81 -3.48
C SER A 113 1.38 5.50 -4.93
N GLU A 114 0.21 5.97 -5.38
CA GLU A 114 -0.26 5.87 -6.77
C GLU A 114 -0.66 7.26 -7.24
N GLU A 115 0.08 7.83 -8.18
CA GLU A 115 -0.17 9.20 -8.65
C GLU A 115 -1.34 9.29 -9.64
N GLN A 116 -1.55 8.26 -10.47
CA GLN A 116 -2.66 8.22 -11.43
C GLN A 116 -3.92 7.62 -10.79
N SER A 117 -4.45 8.25 -9.76
CA SER A 117 -5.64 7.78 -9.08
C SER A 117 -6.71 8.88 -8.96
N PHE A 118 -7.95 8.48 -8.64
CA PHE A 118 -9.08 9.40 -8.41
C PHE A 118 -8.78 10.48 -7.36
N LEU A 119 -8.04 10.10 -6.31
CA LEU A 119 -7.50 10.99 -5.29
C LEU A 119 -5.98 10.88 -5.26
N THR A 120 -5.29 12.00 -5.10
CA THR A 120 -3.84 12.03 -4.91
C THR A 120 -3.43 11.28 -3.65
N THR A 121 -2.19 10.83 -3.55
CA THR A 121 -1.66 10.17 -2.35
C THR A 121 -1.82 11.05 -1.11
N ARG A 122 -1.61 12.36 -1.23
CA ARG A 122 -1.79 13.33 -0.12
C ARG A 122 -3.24 13.41 0.35
N GLU A 123 -4.20 13.47 -0.56
CA GLU A 123 -5.62 13.48 -0.24
C GLU A 123 -6.04 12.20 0.49
N ARG A 124 -5.62 11.04 -0.02
CA ARG A 124 -5.92 9.73 0.58
C ARG A 124 -5.32 9.59 1.98
N TYR A 125 -4.07 10.00 2.16
CA TYR A 125 -3.40 10.02 3.46
C TYR A 125 -4.16 10.88 4.47
N GLN A 126 -4.58 12.09 4.08
CA GLN A 126 -5.30 13.00 4.95
C GLN A 126 -6.67 12.43 5.36
N LEU A 127 -7.42 11.86 4.42
CA LEU A 127 -8.72 11.24 4.70
C LEU A 127 -8.61 10.04 5.65
N VAL A 128 -7.58 9.22 5.47
CA VAL A 128 -7.31 8.11 6.40
C VAL A 128 -6.93 8.66 7.77
N LYS A 129 -6.01 9.63 7.84
CA LYS A 129 -5.57 10.25 9.10
C LYS A 129 -6.75 10.79 9.92
N GLU A 130 -7.68 11.49 9.27
CA GLU A 130 -8.90 12.01 9.91
C GLU A 130 -9.83 10.88 10.36
N GLY A 131 -10.02 9.87 9.51
CA GLY A 131 -10.96 8.78 9.79
C GLY A 131 -10.50 7.79 10.87
N ILE A 132 -9.21 7.78 11.21
CA ILE A 132 -8.64 6.87 12.22
C ILE A 132 -8.17 7.58 13.50
N GLN A 133 -8.40 8.89 13.64
CA GLN A 133 -7.86 9.67 14.76
C GLN A 133 -8.28 9.15 16.14
N GLU A 134 -9.44 8.50 16.24
CA GLU A 134 -9.97 7.91 17.46
C GLU A 134 -9.42 6.51 17.78
N ILE A 135 -8.58 5.93 16.91
CA ILE A 135 -8.00 4.61 17.15
C ILE A 135 -6.61 4.82 17.76
N PRO A 136 -6.42 4.50 19.05
CA PRO A 136 -5.25 4.98 19.80
C PRO A 136 -3.94 4.30 19.42
N ASN A 137 -3.97 3.06 18.94
CA ASN A 137 -2.78 2.22 18.70
C ASN A 137 -2.45 2.03 17.21
N VAL A 138 -2.77 3.02 16.37
CA VAL A 138 -2.44 2.97 14.93
C VAL A 138 -1.31 3.93 14.59
N ILE A 139 -0.44 3.52 13.69
CA ILE A 139 0.68 4.30 13.16
C ILE A 139 0.50 4.39 11.66
N LEU A 140 0.36 5.60 11.14
CA LEU A 140 0.09 5.86 9.73
C LEU A 140 1.37 6.26 9.00
N HIS A 141 1.66 5.56 7.91
CA HIS A 141 2.81 5.82 7.04
C HIS A 141 2.39 6.25 5.65
N GLN A 142 3.12 7.20 5.09
CA GLN A 142 3.16 7.36 3.64
C GLN A 142 4.17 6.35 3.10
N THR A 143 3.73 5.55 2.14
CA THR A 143 4.65 4.67 1.44
C THR A 143 5.41 5.45 0.37
N SER A 144 6.34 4.77 -0.24
CA SER A 144 7.01 5.15 -1.47
C SER A 144 6.94 3.97 -2.42
N GLU A 145 7.67 4.01 -3.48
CA GLU A 145 7.80 2.98 -4.50
C GLU A 145 8.30 1.63 -3.97
N TYR A 146 8.76 1.57 -2.71
CA TYR A 146 9.16 0.31 -2.03
C TYR A 146 7.97 -0.55 -1.59
N MET A 147 6.75 -0.03 -1.64
CA MET A 147 5.53 -0.85 -1.53
C MET A 147 4.98 -1.06 -2.94
N ILE A 148 5.31 -2.19 -3.54
CA ILE A 148 5.14 -2.43 -4.98
C ILE A 148 3.68 -2.71 -5.29
N SER A 149 2.95 -1.69 -5.69
CA SER A 149 1.58 -1.85 -6.18
C SER A 149 1.56 -2.58 -7.53
N PRO A 150 0.58 -3.46 -7.77
CA PRO A 150 0.38 -4.04 -9.11
C PRO A 150 0.22 -3.01 -10.23
N ALA A 151 -0.20 -1.78 -9.91
CA ALA A 151 -0.37 -0.71 -10.89
C ALA A 151 0.96 -0.17 -11.43
N VAL A 152 2.04 -0.24 -10.65
CA VAL A 152 3.38 0.24 -11.08
C VAL A 152 4.29 -0.87 -11.57
N PHE A 153 3.86 -2.13 -11.46
CA PHE A 153 4.66 -3.26 -11.89
C PHE A 153 4.69 -3.38 -13.43
N PRO A 154 5.86 -3.42 -14.06
CA PRO A 154 5.97 -3.43 -15.51
C PRO A 154 5.61 -4.80 -16.09
N ILE A 155 4.45 -4.88 -16.73
CA ILE A 155 3.96 -6.12 -17.36
C ILE A 155 4.47 -6.33 -18.80
N TYR A 156 5.13 -5.34 -19.39
CA TYR A 156 5.50 -5.32 -20.81
C TYR A 156 6.54 -6.39 -21.22
N PHE A 157 7.35 -6.89 -20.28
CA PHE A 157 8.32 -7.96 -20.58
C PHE A 157 7.81 -9.36 -20.16
N ILE A 158 6.58 -9.47 -19.67
CA ILE A 158 5.96 -10.72 -19.27
C ILE A 158 4.77 -10.98 -20.17
N LYS A 159 4.86 -12.06 -20.98
CA LYS A 159 3.85 -12.37 -22.00
C LYS A 159 2.46 -12.71 -21.43
N GLU A 160 2.41 -13.22 -20.20
CA GLU A 160 1.18 -13.68 -19.56
C GLU A 160 0.86 -12.79 -18.34
N LYS A 161 -0.25 -12.08 -18.38
CA LYS A 161 -0.67 -11.16 -17.29
C LYS A 161 -0.76 -11.85 -15.92
N ALA A 162 -1.28 -13.08 -15.87
CA ALA A 162 -1.39 -13.84 -14.62
C ALA A 162 -0.02 -14.08 -13.97
N LYS A 163 0.98 -14.47 -14.75
CA LYS A 163 2.36 -14.65 -14.28
C LYS A 163 2.99 -13.33 -13.84
N ALA A 164 2.67 -12.23 -14.50
CA ALA A 164 3.15 -10.89 -14.10
C ALA A 164 2.64 -10.51 -12.72
N TYR A 165 1.37 -10.78 -12.43
CA TYR A 165 0.79 -10.53 -11.10
C TYR A 165 1.45 -11.39 -10.02
N GLU A 166 1.61 -12.68 -10.27
CA GLU A 166 2.28 -13.59 -9.33
C GLU A 166 3.71 -13.11 -9.01
N MET A 167 4.47 -12.74 -10.04
CA MET A 167 5.84 -12.24 -9.88
C MET A 167 5.90 -10.92 -9.12
N ASN A 168 4.94 -10.02 -9.35
CA ASN A 168 4.80 -8.80 -8.57
C ASN A 168 4.51 -9.10 -7.10
N CYS A 169 3.57 -10.00 -6.83
CA CYS A 169 3.23 -10.42 -5.47
C CYS A 169 4.45 -10.98 -4.75
N GLN A 170 5.21 -11.87 -5.39
CA GLN A 170 6.42 -12.46 -4.81
C GLN A 170 7.44 -11.39 -4.45
N LEU A 171 7.68 -10.43 -5.34
CA LEU A 171 8.66 -9.37 -5.14
C LEU A 171 8.25 -8.42 -3.99
N ASP A 172 6.98 -8.02 -3.95
CA ASP A 172 6.43 -7.17 -2.88
C ASP A 172 6.47 -7.88 -1.52
N ILE A 173 6.03 -9.14 -1.47
CA ILE A 173 6.04 -9.93 -0.23
C ILE A 173 7.46 -10.15 0.28
N GLN A 174 8.40 -10.42 -0.61
CA GLN A 174 9.80 -10.59 -0.24
C GLN A 174 10.39 -9.29 0.32
N LEU A 175 10.22 -8.16 -0.36
CA LEU A 175 10.71 -6.87 0.14
C LEU A 175 10.08 -6.50 1.49
N PHE A 176 8.77 -6.72 1.62
CA PHE A 176 8.07 -6.50 2.87
C PHE A 176 8.59 -7.41 3.99
N GLY A 177 8.68 -8.71 3.74
CA GLY A 177 9.06 -9.72 4.72
C GLY A 177 10.53 -9.67 5.15
N GLU A 178 11.44 -9.39 4.21
CA GLU A 178 12.88 -9.36 4.49
C GLU A 178 13.37 -8.02 5.05
N ARG A 179 12.73 -6.90 4.68
CA ARG A 179 13.28 -5.59 4.96
C ARG A 179 12.36 -4.70 5.81
N ILE A 180 11.08 -4.61 5.47
CA ILE A 180 10.15 -3.68 6.13
C ILE A 180 9.65 -4.26 7.45
N ALA A 181 9.17 -5.49 7.44
CA ALA A 181 8.61 -6.12 8.63
C ALA A 181 9.61 -6.27 9.78
N PRO A 182 10.87 -6.71 9.55
CA PRO A 182 11.86 -6.77 10.63
C PRO A 182 12.20 -5.40 11.22
N GLU A 183 12.31 -4.34 10.39
CA GLU A 183 12.64 -2.99 10.87
C GLU A 183 11.59 -2.41 11.80
N LEU A 184 10.32 -2.81 11.62
CA LEU A 184 9.17 -2.35 12.41
C LEU A 184 8.64 -3.41 13.39
N ASN A 185 9.30 -4.58 13.49
CA ASN A 185 8.90 -5.73 14.29
C ASN A 185 7.48 -6.23 13.96
N ILE A 186 7.07 -6.16 12.71
CA ILE A 186 5.74 -6.59 12.26
C ILE A 186 5.67 -8.11 12.29
N THR A 187 4.66 -8.65 12.99
CA THR A 187 4.40 -10.08 13.16
C THR A 187 3.10 -10.54 12.51
N ASP A 188 2.24 -9.59 12.09
CA ASP A 188 0.90 -9.86 11.60
C ASP A 188 0.56 -9.00 10.39
N ARG A 189 0.01 -9.59 9.34
CA ARG A 189 -0.45 -8.90 8.14
C ARG A 189 -1.94 -9.11 7.96
N TYR A 190 -2.70 -8.01 7.88
CA TYR A 190 -4.15 -8.01 7.73
C TYR A 190 -4.56 -7.55 6.33
N VAL A 191 -5.54 -8.25 5.75
CA VAL A 191 -6.19 -7.90 4.48
C VAL A 191 -7.70 -8.05 4.61
N GLY A 192 -8.45 -7.36 3.76
CA GLY A 192 -9.87 -7.63 3.56
C GLY A 192 -10.07 -8.81 2.61
N SER A 193 -11.08 -9.64 2.84
CA SER A 193 -11.48 -10.66 1.87
C SER A 193 -11.89 -10.01 0.55
N GLU A 194 -11.64 -10.70 -0.57
CA GLU A 194 -11.91 -10.17 -1.91
C GLU A 194 -12.61 -11.19 -2.78
N PRO A 195 -13.95 -11.28 -2.65
CA PRO A 195 -14.72 -12.26 -3.44
C PRO A 195 -14.98 -11.83 -4.90
N ALA A 196 -14.76 -10.55 -5.23
CA ALA A 196 -15.21 -9.98 -6.50
C ALA A 196 -14.08 -9.54 -7.45
N CYS A 197 -12.83 -9.56 -7.01
CA CYS A 197 -11.68 -9.14 -7.82
C CYS A 197 -10.61 -10.24 -7.84
N ASP A 198 -10.49 -10.94 -8.96
CA ASP A 198 -9.54 -12.04 -9.13
C ASP A 198 -8.09 -11.64 -8.85
N VAL A 199 -7.71 -10.40 -9.20
CA VAL A 199 -6.37 -9.86 -8.97
C VAL A 199 -6.06 -9.77 -7.48
N THR A 200 -6.97 -9.18 -6.70
CA THR A 200 -6.78 -9.04 -5.24
C THR A 200 -6.92 -10.40 -4.55
N HIS A 201 -7.79 -11.27 -5.04
CA HIS A 201 -7.91 -12.65 -4.55
C HIS A 201 -6.58 -13.42 -4.72
N THR A 202 -5.98 -13.37 -5.92
CA THR A 202 -4.67 -13.97 -6.19
C THR A 202 -3.58 -13.39 -5.29
N TYR A 203 -3.58 -12.08 -5.06
CA TYR A 203 -2.63 -11.43 -4.15
C TYR A 203 -2.80 -11.92 -2.70
N ASN A 204 -4.04 -12.02 -2.20
CA ASN A 204 -4.33 -12.56 -0.88
C ASN A 204 -3.88 -14.01 -0.73
N GLN A 205 -4.02 -14.81 -1.79
CA GLN A 205 -3.52 -16.19 -1.81
C GLN A 205 -1.98 -16.23 -1.71
N CYS A 206 -1.28 -15.43 -2.50
CA CYS A 206 0.19 -15.32 -2.41
C CYS A 206 0.66 -14.89 -1.00
N LEU A 207 -0.02 -13.92 -0.39
CA LEU A 207 0.28 -13.50 0.99
C LEU A 207 0.10 -14.66 1.99
N ARG A 208 -1.00 -15.41 1.87
CA ARG A 208 -1.29 -16.55 2.76
C ARG A 208 -0.21 -17.64 2.67
N GLU A 209 0.29 -17.90 1.45
CA GLU A 209 1.29 -18.94 1.20
C GLU A 209 2.71 -18.50 1.59
N GLN A 210 3.08 -17.24 1.40
CA GLN A 210 4.47 -16.79 1.50
C GLN A 210 4.82 -16.07 2.80
N LEU A 211 3.89 -15.32 3.42
CA LEU A 211 4.19 -14.60 4.67
C LEU A 211 4.69 -15.49 5.82
N PRO A 212 4.21 -16.75 5.98
CA PRO A 212 4.75 -17.64 7.01
C PRO A 212 6.25 -17.92 6.89
N CYS A 213 6.83 -17.87 5.66
CA CYS A 213 8.28 -18.02 5.44
C CYS A 213 9.09 -16.89 6.11
N TYR A 214 8.45 -15.75 6.35
CA TYR A 214 9.03 -14.59 7.04
C TYR A 214 8.57 -14.46 8.49
N GLN A 215 7.96 -15.52 9.05
CA GLN A 215 7.41 -15.53 10.41
C GLN A 215 6.29 -14.49 10.63
N ILE A 216 5.57 -14.13 9.57
CA ILE A 216 4.45 -13.18 9.61
C ILE A 216 3.14 -13.96 9.47
N ARG A 217 2.24 -13.79 10.44
CA ARG A 217 0.90 -14.38 10.41
C ARG A 217 0.00 -13.63 9.44
N PHE A 218 -0.65 -14.37 8.57
CA PHE A 218 -1.63 -13.82 7.63
C PHE A 218 -3.04 -13.85 8.25
N HIS A 219 -3.75 -12.73 8.16
CA HIS A 219 -5.12 -12.60 8.65
C HIS A 219 -6.02 -11.99 7.57
N GLU A 220 -7.07 -12.71 7.22
CA GLU A 220 -8.09 -12.22 6.30
C GLU A 220 -9.36 -11.86 7.10
N ILE A 221 -9.82 -10.62 6.97
CA ILE A 221 -11.00 -10.08 7.62
C ILE A 221 -12.14 -9.98 6.60
N PRO A 222 -13.32 -10.57 6.90
CA PRO A 222 -14.48 -10.46 6.02
C PRO A 222 -14.84 -8.99 5.73
N ARG A 223 -15.25 -8.70 4.49
CA ARG A 223 -15.67 -7.34 4.11
C ARG A 223 -16.94 -6.92 4.84
N LYS A 224 -16.95 -5.66 5.23
CA LYS A 224 -18.16 -5.01 5.76
C LYS A 224 -19.15 -4.74 4.65
N THR A 225 -20.44 -4.97 4.93
CA THR A 225 -21.55 -4.61 4.04
C THR A 225 -22.27 -3.36 4.53
N TYR A 226 -22.97 -2.71 3.62
CA TYR A 226 -23.98 -1.68 3.90
C TYR A 226 -25.29 -2.11 3.22
N GLY A 227 -26.27 -2.52 4.03
CA GLY A 227 -27.39 -3.35 3.53
C GLY A 227 -26.83 -4.66 2.94
N ASP A 228 -27.34 -5.04 1.77
CA ASP A 228 -26.92 -6.24 1.05
C ASP A 228 -25.68 -6.02 0.13
N GLN A 229 -25.12 -4.81 0.12
CA GLN A 229 -24.00 -4.48 -0.76
C GLN A 229 -22.67 -4.46 0.00
N ILE A 230 -21.63 -5.04 -0.62
CA ILE A 230 -20.26 -4.95 -0.11
C ILE A 230 -19.77 -3.50 -0.28
N ILE A 231 -19.22 -2.92 0.79
CA ILE A 231 -18.63 -1.58 0.74
C ILE A 231 -17.39 -1.62 -0.14
N SER A 232 -17.41 -0.87 -1.25
CA SER A 232 -16.36 -0.85 -2.26
C SER A 232 -15.97 0.59 -2.63
N ALA A 233 -14.67 0.87 -2.66
CA ALA A 233 -14.15 2.14 -3.17
C ALA A 233 -14.41 2.33 -4.68
N SER A 234 -14.46 1.23 -5.44
CA SER A 234 -14.78 1.25 -6.87
C SER A 234 -16.22 1.69 -7.11
N GLU A 235 -17.17 1.19 -6.30
CA GLU A 235 -18.57 1.63 -6.38
C GLU A 235 -18.72 3.12 -6.03
N VAL A 236 -18.01 3.58 -5.01
CA VAL A 236 -18.01 5.02 -4.65
C VAL A 236 -17.51 5.86 -5.82
N ARG A 237 -16.42 5.49 -6.48
CA ARG A 237 -15.89 6.22 -7.66
C ARG A 237 -16.89 6.23 -8.81
N LYS A 238 -17.52 5.09 -9.08
CA LYS A 238 -18.55 4.96 -10.11
C LYS A 238 -19.71 5.91 -9.83
N ARG A 239 -20.29 5.88 -8.63
CA ARG A 239 -21.39 6.77 -8.24
C ARG A 239 -21.02 8.24 -8.21
N TYR A 240 -19.77 8.55 -7.85
CA TYR A 240 -19.25 9.91 -7.94
C TYR A 240 -19.25 10.41 -9.39
N ALA A 241 -18.74 9.62 -10.33
CA ALA A 241 -18.71 9.95 -11.77
C ALA A 241 -20.11 10.08 -12.37
N GLU A 242 -21.07 9.29 -11.91
CA GLU A 242 -22.48 9.32 -12.31
C GLU A 242 -23.29 10.45 -11.62
N ASN A 243 -22.66 11.33 -10.84
CA ASN A 243 -23.36 12.34 -10.03
C ASN A 243 -24.31 11.79 -8.96
N GLN A 244 -24.16 10.53 -8.57
CA GLN A 244 -25.02 9.82 -7.63
C GLN A 244 -24.34 9.59 -6.26
N LEU A 245 -23.44 10.46 -5.83
CA LEU A 245 -22.67 10.28 -4.59
C LEU A 245 -23.55 10.04 -3.36
N LYS A 246 -24.74 10.67 -3.30
CA LYS A 246 -25.69 10.49 -2.18
C LYS A 246 -26.13 9.05 -1.99
N SER A 247 -26.21 8.23 -3.05
CA SER A 247 -26.61 6.83 -2.96
C SER A 247 -25.65 5.94 -2.18
N VAL A 248 -24.39 6.38 -2.01
CA VAL A 248 -23.33 5.64 -1.33
C VAL A 248 -22.81 6.34 -0.06
N CYS A 249 -23.56 7.33 0.47
CA CYS A 249 -23.15 8.06 1.68
C CYS A 249 -22.90 7.14 2.87
N GLY A 250 -23.68 6.08 3.04
CA GLY A 250 -23.50 5.10 4.11
C GLY A 250 -22.24 4.22 3.98
N MET A 251 -21.60 4.22 2.80
CA MET A 251 -20.30 3.52 2.59
C MET A 251 -19.09 4.36 3.02
N LEU A 252 -19.30 5.66 3.31
CA LEU A 252 -18.23 6.61 3.54
C LEU A 252 -18.18 7.08 5.00
N PRO A 253 -16.99 7.19 5.62
CA PRO A 253 -16.80 7.99 6.82
C PRO A 253 -17.13 9.46 6.53
N GLU A 254 -17.50 10.20 7.56
CA GLU A 254 -17.94 11.58 7.42
C GLU A 254 -16.85 12.49 6.81
N SER A 255 -15.60 12.30 7.18
CA SER A 255 -14.45 13.02 6.60
C SER A 255 -14.39 12.85 5.08
N THR A 256 -14.50 11.62 4.59
CA THR A 256 -14.48 11.32 3.15
C THR A 256 -15.72 11.85 2.43
N TRP A 257 -16.89 11.73 3.07
CA TRP A 257 -18.13 12.26 2.51
C TRP A 257 -18.05 13.77 2.28
N ARG A 258 -17.73 14.54 3.31
CA ARG A 258 -17.59 16.01 3.23
C ARG A 258 -16.54 16.43 2.21
N TYR A 259 -15.44 15.71 2.15
CA TYR A 259 -14.39 15.98 1.18
C TYR A 259 -14.88 15.82 -0.27
N LEU A 260 -15.56 14.71 -0.58
CA LEU A 260 -16.04 14.43 -1.93
C LEU A 260 -17.18 15.37 -2.35
N GLU A 261 -18.06 15.77 -1.42
CA GLU A 261 -19.08 16.79 -1.70
C GLU A 261 -18.44 18.13 -2.08
N ARG A 262 -17.44 18.59 -1.33
CA ARG A 262 -16.72 19.83 -1.64
C ARG A 262 -16.02 19.75 -2.99
N LYS A 263 -15.24 18.69 -3.24
CA LYS A 263 -14.53 18.47 -4.51
C LYS A 263 -15.47 18.46 -5.72
N LYS A 264 -16.67 17.92 -5.55
CA LYS A 264 -17.70 17.92 -6.60
C LYS A 264 -18.20 19.34 -6.91
N ASN A 265 -18.43 20.15 -5.87
CA ASN A 265 -18.90 21.53 -6.04
C ASN A 265 -17.83 22.44 -6.66
N GLU A 266 -16.54 22.17 -6.42
CA GLU A 266 -15.43 22.90 -7.02
C GLU A 266 -15.26 22.56 -8.52
N ASN A 267 -15.43 21.29 -8.92
CA ASN A 267 -15.34 20.84 -10.32
C ASN A 267 -16.59 21.14 -11.17
N GLY A 268 -17.69 21.53 -10.56
CA GLY A 268 -18.95 21.89 -11.23
C GLY A 268 -19.08 23.38 -11.53
N LYS A 269 -18.09 24.18 -11.18
CA LYS A 269 -17.93 25.58 -11.54
C LYS A 269 -16.92 25.73 -12.67
#